data_1a94faabfab64388ec00ed094e6adba9
#
_entry.id   1a94faabfab64388ec00ed094e6adba9
#
_cell.length_a   1.000
_cell.length_b   1.000
_cell.length_c   1.000
_cell.angle_alpha   90.00
_cell.angle_beta   90.00
_cell.angle_gamma   90.00
#
_symmetry.space_group_name_H-M   'P 1'
#
loop_
_entity.id
_entity.type
_entity.pdbx_description
1 polymer ?
#
loop_
_entity_poly.entity_id
_entity_poly.type
_entity_poly.pdbx_seq_one_letter_code
_entity_poly.pdbx_strand_id
1 'polypeptide(L)'
;MTAATHEAVAVRGRWRLCGWCAAAVLAEAGLYASYRGHDARFHWFTHFFVGAATALAAMTVVVVLRRRPVARPLVWPLAAHLFAMTPDLLFTAGYAHRRWMDLFLGHISVHFVPGRNWTWLAVFLTALAAYLTAVDRRRSLASEP
;
A
#
# COMPACT_ATOMS: atom_id res chain seq x y z
N MET A 1 -20.23 -19.51 24.53
CA MET A 1 -20.51 -18.90 23.20
C MET A 1 -20.96 -20.02 22.27
N THR A 2 -22.12 -19.90 21.63
CA THR A 2 -22.68 -20.95 20.77
C THR A 2 -22.00 -20.95 19.39
N ALA A 3 -22.04 -22.08 18.66
CA ALA A 3 -21.50 -22.20 17.29
C ALA A 3 -22.08 -21.11 16.36
N ALA A 4 -23.36 -20.80 16.50
CA ALA A 4 -24.04 -19.76 15.73
C ALA A 4 -23.44 -18.34 15.96
N THR A 5 -22.96 -18.03 17.16
CA THR A 5 -22.28 -16.75 17.43
C THR A 5 -20.92 -16.67 16.77
N HIS A 6 -20.17 -17.77 16.72
CA HIS A 6 -18.89 -17.82 16.01
C HIS A 6 -19.05 -17.64 14.50
N GLU A 7 -20.03 -18.29 13.92
CA GLU A 7 -20.34 -18.19 12.50
C GLU A 7 -20.77 -16.78 12.10
N ALA A 8 -21.66 -16.15 12.87
CA ALA A 8 -22.10 -14.78 12.64
C ALA A 8 -20.93 -13.76 12.72
N VAL A 9 -20.00 -13.95 13.66
CA VAL A 9 -18.81 -13.10 13.79
C VAL A 9 -17.87 -13.28 12.59
N ALA A 10 -17.65 -14.53 12.14
CA ALA A 10 -16.80 -14.83 10.99
C ALA A 10 -17.39 -14.26 9.68
N VAL A 11 -18.69 -14.40 9.46
CA VAL A 11 -19.40 -13.82 8.30
C VAL A 11 -19.28 -12.31 8.30
N ARG A 12 -19.53 -11.64 9.43
CA ARG A 12 -19.40 -10.19 9.55
C ARG A 12 -17.96 -9.71 9.29
N GLY A 13 -16.96 -10.47 9.74
CA GLY A 13 -15.55 -10.20 9.46
C GLY A 13 -15.23 -10.25 7.97
N ARG A 14 -15.75 -11.25 7.25
CA ARG A 14 -15.57 -11.39 5.79
C ARG A 14 -16.21 -10.23 5.02
N TRP A 15 -17.44 -9.86 5.33
CA TRP A 15 -18.09 -8.72 4.68
C TRP A 15 -17.35 -7.39 4.89
N ARG A 16 -16.84 -7.17 6.09
CA ARG A 16 -16.00 -5.99 6.37
C ARG A 16 -14.71 -6.00 5.56
N LEU A 17 -14.03 -7.14 5.44
CA LEU A 17 -12.84 -7.27 4.62
C LEU A 17 -13.15 -7.03 3.14
N CYS A 18 -14.20 -7.63 2.60
CA CYS A 18 -14.63 -7.40 1.23
C CYS A 18 -14.95 -5.91 0.98
N GLY A 19 -15.62 -5.24 1.93
CA GLY A 19 -15.91 -3.81 1.84
C GLY A 19 -14.64 -2.96 1.78
N TRP A 20 -13.64 -3.27 2.60
CA TRP A 20 -12.34 -2.58 2.58
C TRP A 20 -11.57 -2.84 1.28
N CYS A 21 -11.57 -4.07 0.79
CA CYS A 21 -10.94 -4.40 -0.49
C CYS A 21 -11.61 -3.66 -1.64
N ALA A 22 -12.95 -3.64 -1.69
CA ALA A 22 -13.69 -2.92 -2.70
C ALA A 22 -13.41 -1.41 -2.64
N ALA A 23 -13.40 -0.81 -1.45
CA ALA A 23 -13.08 0.60 -1.27
C ALA A 23 -11.66 0.94 -1.73
N ALA A 24 -10.67 0.09 -1.42
CA ALA A 24 -9.30 0.27 -1.87
C ALA A 24 -9.18 0.18 -3.40
N VAL A 25 -9.83 -0.82 -4.02
CA VAL A 25 -9.84 -0.96 -5.49
C VAL A 25 -10.51 0.24 -6.16
N LEU A 26 -11.63 0.73 -5.63
CA LEU A 26 -12.32 1.90 -6.17
C LEU A 26 -11.47 3.17 -6.02
N ALA A 27 -10.79 3.35 -4.90
CA ALA A 27 -9.87 4.46 -4.70
C ALA A 27 -8.70 4.43 -5.70
N GLU A 28 -8.07 3.26 -5.89
CA GLU A 28 -6.99 3.08 -6.86
C GLU A 28 -7.47 3.27 -8.30
N ALA A 29 -8.65 2.76 -8.64
CA ALA A 29 -9.26 2.98 -9.95
C ALA A 29 -9.56 4.46 -10.19
N GLY A 30 -10.02 5.18 -9.17
CA GLY A 30 -10.23 6.63 -9.23
C GLY A 30 -8.93 7.40 -9.44
N LEU A 31 -7.87 7.05 -8.71
CA LEU A 31 -6.53 7.62 -8.89
C LEU A 31 -6.00 7.34 -10.30
N TYR A 32 -6.12 6.11 -10.80
CA TYR A 32 -5.74 5.76 -12.16
C TYR A 32 -6.53 6.54 -13.21
N ALA A 33 -7.84 6.67 -13.03
CA ALA A 33 -8.70 7.42 -13.95
C ALA A 33 -8.36 8.93 -13.98
N SER A 34 -8.05 9.53 -12.82
CA SER A 34 -7.61 10.92 -12.74
C SER A 34 -6.30 11.18 -13.48
N TYR A 35 -5.47 10.15 -13.58
CA TYR A 35 -4.17 10.18 -14.24
C TYR A 35 -4.21 9.96 -15.76
N ARG A 36 -5.37 9.58 -16.30
CA ARG A 36 -5.54 9.17 -17.71
C ARG A 36 -5.32 10.31 -18.72
N GLY A 37 -5.33 11.56 -18.29
CA GLY A 37 -5.12 12.74 -19.13
C GLY A 37 -3.66 13.01 -19.51
N HIS A 38 -2.70 12.27 -18.96
CA HIS A 38 -1.26 12.41 -19.22
C HIS A 38 -0.69 11.07 -19.69
N ASP A 39 0.47 11.06 -20.33
CA ASP A 39 1.25 9.84 -20.63
C ASP A 39 1.70 9.07 -19.37
N ALA A 40 1.03 9.27 -18.33
CA ALA A 40 1.31 8.98 -16.95
C ALA A 40 0.92 7.57 -16.49
N ARG A 41 0.42 6.71 -17.38
CA ARG A 41 0.11 5.30 -17.06
C ARG A 41 1.29 4.56 -16.45
N PHE A 42 2.51 4.88 -16.88
CA PHE A 42 3.74 4.30 -16.36
C PHE A 42 4.13 4.89 -15.00
N HIS A 43 3.81 6.14 -14.74
CA HIS A 43 4.09 6.82 -13.48
C HIS A 43 3.21 6.29 -12.36
N TRP A 44 1.92 6.05 -12.62
CA TRP A 44 1.01 5.48 -11.63
C TRP A 44 1.54 4.16 -11.03
N PHE A 45 1.96 3.22 -11.89
CA PHE A 45 2.52 1.94 -11.43
C PHE A 45 3.80 2.12 -10.61
N THR A 46 4.70 3.01 -11.02
CA THR A 46 5.93 3.32 -10.29
C THR A 46 5.58 3.82 -8.89
N HIS A 47 4.71 4.82 -8.79
CA HIS A 47 4.32 5.42 -7.50
C HIS A 47 3.51 4.46 -6.63
N PHE A 48 2.67 3.62 -7.25
CA PHE A 48 1.99 2.55 -6.53
C PHE A 48 2.98 1.58 -5.87
N PHE A 49 3.92 1.04 -6.64
CA PHE A 49 4.88 0.08 -6.10
C PHE A 49 5.79 0.70 -5.03
N VAL A 50 6.27 1.90 -5.25
CA VAL A 50 7.11 2.63 -4.27
C VAL A 50 6.32 2.92 -3.00
N GLY A 51 5.13 3.48 -3.11
CA GLY A 51 4.27 3.78 -1.98
C GLY A 51 3.88 2.52 -1.20
N ALA A 52 3.41 1.48 -1.90
CA ALA A 52 3.01 0.22 -1.28
C ALA A 52 4.20 -0.49 -0.62
N ALA A 53 5.38 -0.53 -1.25
CA ALA A 53 6.59 -1.11 -0.66
C ALA A 53 7.01 -0.39 0.61
N THR A 54 7.00 0.95 0.59
CA THR A 54 7.32 1.78 1.76
C THR A 54 6.35 1.52 2.92
N ALA A 55 5.05 1.48 2.61
CA ALA A 55 4.03 1.17 3.61
C ALA A 55 4.21 -0.22 4.20
N LEU A 56 4.44 -1.25 3.37
CA LEU A 56 4.64 -2.63 3.82
C LEU A 56 5.91 -2.77 4.67
N ALA A 57 6.98 -2.08 4.32
CA ALA A 57 8.20 -2.04 5.13
C ALA A 57 7.92 -1.40 6.52
N ALA A 58 7.23 -0.25 6.54
CA ALA A 58 6.84 0.40 7.79
C ALA A 58 5.92 -0.49 8.64
N MET A 59 4.93 -1.14 8.01
CA MET A 59 4.02 -2.08 8.67
C MET A 59 4.78 -3.28 9.23
N THR A 60 5.78 -3.81 8.52
CA THR A 60 6.65 -4.89 8.99
C THR A 60 7.38 -4.47 10.27
N VAL A 61 7.99 -3.29 10.27
CA VAL A 61 8.65 -2.73 11.45
C VAL A 61 7.66 -2.60 12.63
N VAL A 62 6.45 -2.08 12.38
CA VAL A 62 5.42 -1.96 13.41
C VAL A 62 5.03 -3.33 13.98
N VAL A 63 4.82 -4.35 13.14
CA VAL A 63 4.49 -5.71 13.57
C VAL A 63 5.61 -6.30 14.42
N VAL A 64 6.87 -6.13 14.00
CA VAL A 64 8.04 -6.66 14.71
C VAL A 64 8.21 -5.97 16.07
N LEU A 65 8.17 -4.63 16.11
CA LEU A 65 8.41 -3.86 17.33
C LEU A 65 7.25 -3.92 18.32
N ARG A 66 6.01 -3.76 17.82
CA ARG A 66 4.82 -3.73 18.70
C ARG A 66 4.24 -5.11 18.99
N ARG A 67 4.73 -6.15 18.35
CA ARG A 67 4.22 -7.52 18.46
C ARG A 67 2.71 -7.66 18.23
N ARG A 68 2.13 -6.78 17.46
CA ARG A 68 0.69 -6.74 17.12
C ARG A 68 0.49 -6.54 15.62
N PRO A 69 -0.56 -7.13 15.03
CA PRO A 69 -0.96 -6.81 13.67
C PRO A 69 -1.31 -5.33 13.52
N VAL A 70 -1.01 -4.78 12.34
CA VAL A 70 -1.38 -3.41 12.01
C VAL A 70 -2.90 -3.32 11.81
N ALA A 71 -3.53 -2.32 12.43
CA ALA A 71 -4.94 -2.04 12.17
C ALA A 71 -5.14 -1.49 10.76
N ARG A 72 -6.21 -1.94 10.10
CA ARG A 72 -6.61 -1.48 8.74
C ARG A 72 -5.46 -1.54 7.74
N PRO A 73 -4.88 -2.72 7.47
CA PRO A 73 -3.64 -2.85 6.70
C PRO A 73 -3.73 -2.26 5.28
N LEU A 74 -4.91 -2.21 4.65
CA LEU A 74 -5.07 -1.65 3.30
C LEU A 74 -4.99 -0.12 3.27
N VAL A 75 -5.22 0.57 4.38
CA VAL A 75 -5.13 2.04 4.45
C VAL A 75 -3.69 2.51 4.28
N TRP A 76 -2.71 1.74 4.75
CA TRP A 76 -1.31 2.13 4.70
C TRP A 76 -0.74 2.21 3.27
N PRO A 77 -0.86 1.16 2.43
CA PRO A 77 -0.43 1.25 1.03
C PRO A 77 -1.17 2.34 0.26
N LEU A 78 -2.48 2.47 0.46
CA LEU A 78 -3.29 3.48 -0.20
C LEU A 78 -2.83 4.90 0.17
N ALA A 79 -2.62 5.18 1.46
CA ALA A 79 -2.14 6.48 1.92
C ALA A 79 -0.72 6.78 1.41
N ALA A 80 0.17 5.78 1.41
CA ALA A 80 1.53 5.94 0.91
C ALA A 80 1.56 6.13 -0.62
N HIS A 81 0.68 5.44 -1.36
CA HIS A 81 0.53 5.68 -2.79
C HIS A 81 0.03 7.10 -3.08
N LEU A 82 -1.03 7.55 -2.40
CA LEU A 82 -1.55 8.91 -2.53
C LEU A 82 -0.45 9.94 -2.20
N PHE A 83 0.35 9.69 -1.15
CA PHE A 83 1.49 10.54 -0.81
C PHE A 83 2.53 10.58 -1.93
N ALA A 84 2.91 9.42 -2.50
CA ALA A 84 3.85 9.34 -3.62
C ALA A 84 3.35 10.06 -4.87
N MET A 85 2.02 10.04 -5.11
CA MET A 85 1.37 10.70 -6.25
C MET A 85 1.08 12.19 -6.03
N THR A 86 1.27 12.72 -4.83
CA THR A 86 0.94 14.14 -4.53
C THR A 86 1.57 15.13 -5.52
N PRO A 87 2.86 15.00 -5.94
CA PRO A 87 3.45 15.91 -6.91
C PRO A 87 2.74 15.90 -8.27
N ASP A 88 2.29 14.74 -8.72
CA ASP A 88 1.57 14.62 -9.99
C ASP A 88 0.18 15.23 -9.91
N LEU A 89 -0.50 15.08 -8.77
CA LEU A 89 -1.77 15.75 -8.52
C LEU A 89 -1.59 17.28 -8.48
N LEU A 90 -0.50 17.78 -7.92
CA LEU A 90 -0.14 19.19 -7.95
C LEU A 90 0.17 19.65 -9.38
N PHE A 91 0.87 18.83 -10.16
CA PHE A 91 1.13 19.13 -11.57
C PHE A 91 -0.17 19.24 -12.37
N THR A 92 -1.13 18.35 -12.14
CA THR A 92 -2.47 18.42 -12.74
C THR A 92 -3.21 19.72 -12.36
N ALA A 93 -2.93 20.25 -11.16
CA ALA A 93 -3.45 21.53 -10.70
C ALA A 93 -2.65 22.76 -11.22
N GLY A 94 -1.69 22.55 -12.13
CA GLY A 94 -0.92 23.63 -12.76
C GLY A 94 0.42 23.98 -12.10
N TYR A 95 0.86 23.21 -11.10
CA TYR A 95 2.16 23.42 -10.47
C TYR A 95 3.26 22.65 -11.19
N ALA A 96 4.31 23.34 -11.65
CA ALA A 96 5.45 22.69 -12.30
C ALA A 96 6.23 21.81 -11.32
N HIS A 97 6.75 20.66 -11.81
CA HIS A 97 7.63 19.80 -11.04
C HIS A 97 8.89 20.53 -10.58
N ARG A 98 9.22 20.36 -9.30
CA ARG A 98 10.39 20.98 -8.65
C ARG A 98 11.15 19.95 -7.84
N ARG A 99 12.46 20.16 -7.62
CA ARG A 99 13.33 19.22 -6.88
C ARG A 99 12.82 18.86 -5.48
N TRP A 100 12.16 19.77 -4.76
CA TRP A 100 11.59 19.49 -3.44
C TRP A 100 10.51 18.40 -3.47
N MET A 101 9.91 18.13 -4.63
CA MET A 101 8.91 17.07 -4.80
C MET A 101 9.49 15.66 -4.60
N ASP A 102 10.80 15.52 -4.59
CA ASP A 102 11.47 14.28 -4.22
C ASP A 102 11.27 13.87 -2.74
N LEU A 103 10.82 14.80 -1.88
CA LEU A 103 10.37 14.47 -0.52
C LEU A 103 9.18 13.50 -0.49
N PHE A 104 8.41 13.42 -1.56
CA PHE A 104 7.31 12.48 -1.72
C PHE A 104 7.80 11.11 -2.22
N LEU A 105 8.51 10.40 -1.35
CA LEU A 105 9.09 9.09 -1.61
C LEU A 105 10.01 9.03 -2.84
N GLY A 106 10.79 10.09 -3.06
CA GLY A 106 11.71 10.15 -4.19
C GLY A 106 10.99 10.30 -5.53
N HIS A 107 9.88 11.02 -5.57
CA HIS A 107 8.97 11.15 -6.73
C HIS A 107 9.69 11.30 -8.08
N ILE A 108 10.75 12.12 -8.14
CA ILE A 108 11.55 12.31 -9.35
C ILE A 108 12.59 11.19 -9.49
N SER A 109 13.30 10.88 -8.39
CA SER A 109 14.42 9.94 -8.37
C SER A 109 14.02 8.51 -8.74
N VAL A 110 12.80 8.09 -8.37
CA VAL A 110 12.31 6.73 -8.66
C VAL A 110 12.21 6.41 -10.15
N HIS A 111 12.10 7.44 -11.00
CA HIS A 111 12.04 7.27 -12.46
C HIS A 111 13.40 6.98 -13.09
N PHE A 112 14.50 7.27 -12.40
CA PHE A 112 15.86 7.01 -12.88
C PHE A 112 16.39 5.63 -12.48
N VAL A 113 15.62 4.86 -11.72
CA VAL A 113 16.02 3.49 -11.33
C VAL A 113 16.00 2.58 -12.56
N PRO A 114 17.09 1.82 -12.82
CA PRO A 114 17.12 0.85 -13.92
C PRO A 114 15.98 -0.16 -13.82
N GLY A 115 15.33 -0.46 -14.95
CA GLY A 115 14.19 -1.39 -14.98
C GLY A 115 12.87 -0.79 -14.45
N ARG A 116 12.89 0.43 -13.93
CA ARG A 116 11.69 1.18 -13.48
C ARG A 116 10.64 0.28 -12.78
N ASN A 117 9.50 0.08 -13.45
CA ASN A 117 8.36 -0.65 -12.88
C ASN A 117 8.70 -2.09 -12.46
N TRP A 118 9.57 -2.80 -13.18
CA TRP A 118 9.98 -4.15 -12.81
C TRP A 118 10.82 -4.19 -11.52
N THR A 119 11.72 -3.24 -11.36
CA THR A 119 12.53 -3.11 -10.14
C THR A 119 11.62 -2.79 -8.96
N TRP A 120 10.73 -1.81 -9.10
CA TRP A 120 9.82 -1.43 -8.04
C TRP A 120 8.77 -2.51 -7.74
N LEU A 121 8.32 -3.28 -8.73
CA LEU A 121 7.51 -4.47 -8.52
C LEU A 121 8.27 -5.51 -7.68
N ALA A 122 9.54 -5.77 -7.98
CA ALA A 122 10.35 -6.72 -7.19
C ALA A 122 10.53 -6.24 -5.74
N VAL A 123 10.78 -4.95 -5.53
CA VAL A 123 10.85 -4.34 -4.18
C VAL A 123 9.52 -4.48 -3.45
N PHE A 124 8.40 -4.19 -4.12
CA PHE A 124 7.06 -4.36 -3.56
C PHE A 124 6.78 -5.81 -3.15
N LEU A 125 7.06 -6.78 -4.03
CA LEU A 125 6.85 -8.20 -3.72
C LEU A 125 7.72 -8.67 -2.56
N THR A 126 8.96 -8.20 -2.47
CA THR A 126 9.86 -8.48 -1.35
C THR A 126 9.31 -7.91 -0.04
N ALA A 127 8.86 -6.66 -0.06
CA ALA A 127 8.26 -6.02 1.11
C ALA A 127 6.96 -6.72 1.54
N LEU A 128 6.13 -7.15 0.57
CA LEU A 128 4.92 -7.92 0.83
C LEU A 128 5.24 -9.27 1.49
N ALA A 129 6.21 -10.02 0.95
CA ALA A 129 6.65 -11.28 1.53
C ALA A 129 7.18 -11.10 2.96
N ALA A 130 7.98 -10.06 3.20
CA ALA A 130 8.49 -9.74 4.53
C ALA A 130 7.36 -9.42 5.52
N TYR A 131 6.38 -8.61 5.11
CA TYR A 131 5.21 -8.29 5.93
C TYR A 131 4.38 -9.53 6.27
N LEU A 132 4.06 -10.36 5.27
CA LEU A 132 3.29 -11.58 5.48
C LEU A 132 4.02 -12.55 6.41
N THR A 133 5.33 -12.73 6.23
CA THR A 133 6.17 -13.55 7.11
C THR A 133 6.18 -13.02 8.54
N ALA A 134 6.29 -11.71 8.72
CA ALA A 134 6.26 -11.10 10.07
C ALA A 134 4.92 -11.31 10.76
N VAL A 135 3.80 -11.18 10.03
CA VAL A 135 2.46 -11.43 10.57
C VAL A 135 2.27 -12.91 10.92
N ASP A 136 2.68 -13.82 10.05
CA ASP A 136 2.55 -15.26 10.26
C ASP A 136 3.34 -15.73 11.49
N ARG A 137 4.61 -15.36 11.57
CA ARG A 137 5.45 -15.65 12.76
C ARG A 137 4.81 -15.15 14.06
N ARG A 138 4.14 -13.99 14.03
CA ARG A 138 3.47 -13.48 15.22
C ARG A 138 2.22 -14.28 15.59
N ARG A 139 1.49 -14.79 14.61
CA ARG A 139 0.34 -15.67 14.84
C ARG A 139 0.77 -17.00 15.44
N SER A 140 1.83 -17.60 14.90
CA SER A 140 2.38 -18.87 15.41
C SER A 140 2.83 -18.76 16.87
N LEU A 141 3.58 -17.68 17.21
CA LEU A 141 4.02 -17.44 18.59
C LEU A 141 2.87 -17.15 19.58
N ALA A 142 1.73 -16.66 19.11
CA ALA A 142 0.56 -16.40 19.95
C ALA A 142 -0.33 -17.64 20.14
N SER A 143 -0.10 -18.71 19.38
CA SER A 143 -0.83 -19.99 19.46
C SER A 143 -0.09 -21.06 20.26
N GLU A 144 1.16 -20.82 20.64
CA GLU A 144 1.89 -21.70 21.55
C GLU A 144 1.36 -21.50 22.99
N PRO A 145 0.95 -22.59 23.69
CA PRO A 145 0.37 -22.52 25.04
C PRO A 145 1.37 -22.09 26.11
#